data_8377d919a89d55cf4d93f2bce1fc7087
#
_entry.id   8377d919a89d55cf4d93f2bce1fc7087
#
_cell.length_a   1.000
_cell.length_b   1.000
_cell.length_c   1.000
_cell.angle_alpha   90.00
_cell.angle_beta   90.00
_cell.angle_gamma   90.00
#
_symmetry.space_group_name_H-M   'P 1'
#
loop_
_entity.id
_entity.type
_entity.pdbx_description
1 polymer ?
#
loop_
_entity_poly.entity_id
_entity_poly.type
_entity_poly.pdbx_seq_one_letter_code
_entity_poly.pdbx_strand_id
1 'polypeptide(L)'
;MYVCLMRHGKAQPFDLHQPDKLRELTEKGCNQASSMAKWAASWWPSGKTSLWVSPYVRTCQTAVYLEKHLPIEQFHTHKAIASGDLVAVYDEILSRETADVVCLIGHSPFLDRWAQAWTGTAVDFKTGSMALFDFDVHGGRIGSASLLFYVHPKALKFLGPSYKE
;
A
#
# COMPACT_ATOMS: atom_id res chain seq x y z
N MET A 1 -12.10 6.27 -8.98
CA MET A 1 -10.71 6.65 -8.60
C MET A 1 -9.85 5.41 -8.48
N TYR A 2 -8.53 5.55 -8.57
CA TYR A 2 -7.66 4.41 -8.34
C TYR A 2 -7.28 4.32 -6.85
N VAL A 3 -7.30 3.10 -6.30
CA VAL A 3 -6.79 2.81 -4.96
C VAL A 3 -5.64 1.83 -5.09
N CYS A 4 -4.49 2.21 -4.56
CA CYS A 4 -3.31 1.37 -4.48
C CYS A 4 -3.15 0.85 -3.04
N LEU A 5 -3.08 -0.46 -2.86
CA LEU A 5 -2.71 -1.07 -1.58
C LEU A 5 -1.27 -1.56 -1.65
N MET A 6 -0.46 -1.20 -0.66
CA MET A 6 0.91 -1.72 -0.53
C MET A 6 1.14 -2.23 0.88
N ARG A 7 1.62 -3.46 1.01
CA ARG A 7 2.14 -3.96 2.28
C ARG A 7 3.55 -3.44 2.49
N HIS A 8 3.86 -3.01 3.72
CA HIS A 8 5.21 -2.60 4.10
C HIS A 8 6.28 -3.64 3.72
N GLY A 9 7.51 -3.22 3.50
CA GLY A 9 8.66 -4.10 3.27
C GLY A 9 8.95 -5.00 4.47
N LYS A 10 9.81 -6.00 4.28
CA LYS A 10 10.17 -6.94 5.36
C LYS A 10 10.72 -6.17 6.56
N ALA A 11 10.08 -6.36 7.72
CA ALA A 11 10.50 -5.78 8.98
C ALA A 11 11.35 -6.76 9.80
N GLN A 12 12.06 -6.19 10.79
CA GLN A 12 12.77 -6.97 11.81
C GLN A 12 11.82 -7.96 12.50
N PRO A 13 12.34 -9.09 13.04
CA PRO A 13 11.55 -10.06 13.77
C PRO A 13 10.81 -9.42 14.96
N PHE A 14 9.69 -10.01 15.35
CA PHE A 14 9.02 -9.65 16.58
C PHE A 14 9.95 -9.88 17.79
N ASP A 15 10.00 -8.89 18.69
CA ASP A 15 10.78 -8.94 19.93
C ASP A 15 9.86 -8.57 21.10
N LEU A 16 9.82 -9.42 22.13
CA LEU A 16 9.03 -9.19 23.34
C LEU A 16 9.47 -7.95 24.13
N HIS A 17 10.72 -7.50 23.93
CA HIS A 17 11.30 -6.36 24.62
C HIS A 17 11.08 -5.03 23.88
N GLN A 18 10.47 -5.06 22.68
CA GLN A 18 10.21 -3.87 21.87
C GLN A 18 8.75 -3.83 21.43
N PRO A 19 8.06 -2.67 21.54
CA PRO A 19 6.73 -2.52 20.97
C PRO A 19 6.71 -2.83 19.47
N ASP A 20 5.74 -3.63 19.01
CA ASP A 20 5.62 -4.03 17.60
C ASP A 20 5.59 -2.85 16.62
N LYS A 21 4.98 -1.74 17.03
CA LYS A 21 4.90 -0.52 16.22
C LYS A 21 6.26 0.13 15.91
N LEU A 22 7.30 -0.19 16.68
CA LEU A 22 8.65 0.35 16.53
C LEU A 22 9.57 -0.53 15.68
N ARG A 23 9.14 -1.73 15.25
CA ARG A 23 9.95 -2.57 14.37
C ARG A 23 10.25 -1.86 13.05
N GLU A 24 11.53 -1.80 12.72
CA GLU A 24 12.04 -1.17 11.50
C GLU A 24 12.09 -2.15 10.33
N LEU A 25 12.22 -1.62 9.12
CA LEU A 25 12.54 -2.44 7.94
C LEU A 25 13.92 -3.07 8.08
N THR A 26 14.05 -4.28 7.55
CA THR A 26 15.35 -4.89 7.27
C THR A 26 15.93 -4.29 5.97
N GLU A 27 17.21 -4.54 5.68
CA GLU A 27 17.81 -4.20 4.38
C GLU A 27 16.99 -4.78 3.21
N LYS A 28 16.56 -6.05 3.34
CA LYS A 28 15.66 -6.66 2.36
C LYS A 28 14.35 -5.89 2.21
N GLY A 29 13.78 -5.42 3.31
CA GLY A 29 12.55 -4.61 3.29
C GLY A 29 12.75 -3.27 2.59
N CYS A 30 13.86 -2.60 2.83
CA CYS A 30 14.24 -1.36 2.14
C CYS A 30 14.37 -1.60 0.63
N ASN A 31 15.04 -2.69 0.22
CA ASN A 31 15.19 -3.05 -1.19
C ASN A 31 13.85 -3.38 -1.85
N GLN A 32 12.94 -4.08 -1.15
CA GLN A 32 11.58 -4.35 -1.63
C GLN A 32 10.81 -3.05 -1.88
N ALA A 33 10.83 -2.12 -0.92
CA ALA A 33 10.13 -0.84 -1.02
C ALA A 33 10.71 0.02 -2.16
N SER A 34 12.04 0.13 -2.24
CA SER A 34 12.73 0.89 -3.29
C SER A 34 12.42 0.35 -4.69
N SER A 35 12.55 -0.96 -4.89
CA SER A 35 12.31 -1.58 -6.20
C SER A 35 10.83 -1.45 -6.62
N MET A 36 9.90 -1.63 -5.70
CA MET A 36 8.46 -1.47 -5.98
C MET A 36 8.12 -0.02 -6.33
N ALA A 37 8.67 0.95 -5.60
CA ALA A 37 8.43 2.37 -5.87
C ALA A 37 8.98 2.79 -7.24
N LYS A 38 10.18 2.35 -7.61
CA LYS A 38 10.77 2.59 -8.94
C LYS A 38 9.92 1.98 -10.05
N TRP A 39 9.47 0.74 -9.88
CA TRP A 39 8.59 0.09 -10.83
C TRP A 39 7.25 0.83 -10.94
N ALA A 40 6.64 1.20 -9.83
CA ALA A 40 5.39 1.94 -9.81
C ALA A 40 5.49 3.27 -10.58
N ALA A 41 6.61 3.97 -10.49
CA ALA A 41 6.82 5.24 -11.20
C ALA A 41 6.72 5.12 -12.72
N SER A 42 6.92 3.93 -13.28
CA SER A 42 6.86 3.72 -14.74
C SER A 42 5.42 3.63 -15.31
N TRP A 43 4.42 3.36 -14.46
CA TRP A 43 3.02 3.20 -14.88
C TRP A 43 2.05 3.97 -14.00
N TRP A 44 2.53 4.73 -13.01
CA TRP A 44 1.64 5.40 -12.06
C TRP A 44 0.57 6.22 -12.76
N PRO A 45 -0.71 6.10 -12.36
CA PRO A 45 -1.77 6.85 -13.00
C PRO A 45 -1.54 8.35 -12.89
N SER A 46 -1.93 9.09 -13.93
CA SER A 46 -1.90 10.55 -13.90
C SER A 46 -2.96 11.09 -12.93
N GLY A 47 -2.73 12.30 -12.44
CA GLY A 47 -3.62 12.99 -11.51
C GLY A 47 -3.02 13.17 -10.13
N LYS A 48 -3.83 13.74 -9.23
CA LYS A 48 -3.43 13.99 -7.85
C LYS A 48 -3.29 12.68 -7.08
N THR A 49 -2.19 12.51 -6.37
CA THR A 49 -1.93 11.34 -5.55
C THR A 49 -1.89 11.71 -4.08
N SER A 50 -2.67 10.99 -3.28
CA SER A 50 -2.69 11.05 -1.82
C SER A 50 -2.14 9.76 -1.23
N LEU A 51 -1.22 9.89 -0.27
CA LEU A 51 -0.58 8.76 0.42
C LEU A 51 -1.01 8.70 1.87
N TRP A 52 -1.64 7.59 2.25
CA TRP A 52 -2.12 7.31 3.60
C TRP A 52 -1.39 6.10 4.19
N VAL A 53 -0.85 6.26 5.37
CA VAL A 53 0.09 5.30 5.94
C VAL A 53 -0.31 4.92 7.36
N SER A 54 -0.18 3.64 7.71
CA SER A 54 -0.20 3.23 9.12
C SER A 54 0.91 3.97 9.88
N PRO A 55 0.67 4.44 11.12
CA PRO A 55 1.67 5.18 11.89
C PRO A 55 2.83 4.32 12.43
N TYR A 56 2.91 3.04 12.06
CA TYR A 56 4.00 2.16 12.45
C TYR A 56 5.31 2.51 11.72
N VAL A 57 6.45 2.35 12.37
CA VAL A 57 7.77 2.71 11.81
C VAL A 57 8.01 2.07 10.45
N ARG A 58 7.79 0.75 10.30
CA ARG A 58 8.01 0.02 9.04
C ARG A 58 7.17 0.50 7.86
N THR A 59 5.95 0.97 8.12
CA THR A 59 5.08 1.53 7.08
C THR A 59 5.53 2.93 6.68
N CYS A 60 5.90 3.76 7.65
CA CYS A 60 6.46 5.09 7.40
C CYS A 60 7.80 4.99 6.63
N GLN A 61 8.68 4.07 7.00
CA GLN A 61 9.92 3.82 6.28
C GLN A 61 9.68 3.34 4.83
N THR A 62 8.65 2.52 4.61
CA THR A 62 8.23 2.11 3.25
C THR A 62 7.75 3.32 2.44
N ALA A 63 6.97 4.21 3.06
CA ALA A 63 6.44 5.41 2.43
C ALA A 63 7.53 6.34 1.87
N VAL A 64 8.66 6.48 2.58
CA VAL A 64 9.80 7.30 2.12
C VAL A 64 10.25 6.95 0.71
N TYR A 65 10.24 5.66 0.35
CA TYR A 65 10.61 5.22 -1.00
C TYR A 65 9.57 5.60 -2.04
N LEU A 66 8.27 5.56 -1.68
CA LEU A 66 7.20 5.99 -2.59
C LEU A 66 7.25 7.51 -2.81
N GLU A 67 7.42 8.30 -1.75
CA GLU A 67 7.54 9.76 -1.86
C GLU A 67 8.72 10.20 -2.75
N LYS A 68 9.79 9.41 -2.76
CA LYS A 68 10.97 9.69 -3.59
C LYS A 68 10.72 9.49 -5.08
N HIS A 69 9.79 8.60 -5.46
CA HIS A 69 9.63 8.14 -6.84
C HIS A 69 8.27 8.44 -7.46
N LEU A 70 7.24 8.69 -6.66
CA LEU A 70 5.87 8.93 -7.12
C LEU A 70 5.46 10.40 -6.90
N PRO A 71 4.54 10.93 -7.71
CA PRO A 71 4.07 12.31 -7.61
C PRO A 71 3.07 12.48 -6.45
N ILE A 72 3.54 12.28 -5.23
CA ILE A 72 2.72 12.37 -4.02
C ILE A 72 2.57 13.83 -3.63
N GLU A 73 1.32 14.32 -3.61
CA GLU A 73 1.00 15.69 -3.22
C GLU A 73 0.63 15.82 -1.73
N GLN A 74 0.08 14.76 -1.15
CA GLN A 74 -0.36 14.74 0.24
C GLN A 74 0.08 13.47 0.94
N PHE A 75 0.61 13.62 2.15
CA PHE A 75 1.01 12.50 3.02
C PHE A 75 0.27 12.58 4.35
N HIS A 76 -0.35 11.49 4.73
CA HIS A 76 -1.11 11.36 5.98
C HIS A 76 -0.82 10.04 6.68
N THR A 77 -0.90 10.05 8.01
CA THR A 77 -0.97 8.81 8.79
C THR A 77 -2.36 8.63 9.38
N HIS A 78 -2.83 7.38 9.45
CA HIS A 78 -4.14 7.09 10.02
C HIS A 78 -4.15 5.78 10.81
N LYS A 79 -4.66 5.84 12.04
CA LYS A 79 -4.70 4.68 12.96
C LYS A 79 -5.55 3.52 12.45
N ALA A 80 -6.60 3.79 11.67
CA ALA A 80 -7.47 2.77 11.10
C ALA A 80 -6.71 1.81 10.18
N ILE A 81 -5.62 2.27 9.53
CA ILE A 81 -4.77 1.43 8.69
C ILE A 81 -3.96 0.46 9.56
N ALA A 82 -3.55 0.88 10.75
CA ALA A 82 -2.84 0.02 11.69
C ALA A 82 -3.74 -1.01 12.38
N SER A 83 -4.98 -0.63 12.66
CA SER A 83 -5.97 -1.52 13.31
C SER A 83 -6.74 -2.42 12.35
N GLY A 84 -6.68 -2.14 11.04
CA GLY A 84 -7.44 -2.86 10.02
C GLY A 84 -8.93 -2.50 9.99
N ASP A 85 -9.29 -1.33 10.51
CA ASP A 85 -10.68 -0.85 10.55
C ASP A 85 -11.12 -0.38 9.16
N LEU A 86 -11.75 -1.29 8.40
CA LEU A 86 -12.25 -1.02 7.05
C LEU A 86 -13.33 0.06 7.05
N VAL A 87 -14.16 0.13 8.10
CA VAL A 87 -15.24 1.12 8.20
C VAL A 87 -14.62 2.51 8.29
N ALA A 88 -13.68 2.70 9.21
CA ALA A 88 -13.00 3.99 9.36
C ALA A 88 -12.14 4.35 8.13
N VAL A 89 -11.47 3.38 7.50
CA VAL A 89 -10.72 3.61 6.25
C VAL A 89 -11.65 4.12 5.14
N TYR A 90 -12.83 3.54 5.00
CA TYR A 90 -13.80 4.03 4.00
C TYR A 90 -14.38 5.38 4.42
N ASP A 91 -14.92 5.50 5.62
CA ASP A 91 -15.72 6.67 6.04
C ASP A 91 -14.84 7.92 6.30
N GLU A 92 -13.60 7.74 6.76
CA GLU A 92 -12.71 8.84 7.13
C GLU A 92 -11.63 9.15 6.07
N ILE A 93 -11.34 8.20 5.18
CA ILE A 93 -10.34 8.36 4.12
C ILE A 93 -11.02 8.32 2.74
N LEU A 94 -11.39 7.13 2.25
CA LEU A 94 -11.74 6.93 0.84
C LEU A 94 -12.97 7.74 0.40
N SER A 95 -14.02 7.84 1.24
CA SER A 95 -15.24 8.59 0.89
C SER A 95 -15.06 10.11 0.91
N ARG A 96 -13.99 10.60 1.52
CA ARG A 96 -13.69 12.04 1.65
C ARG A 96 -12.54 12.49 0.74
N GLU A 97 -11.85 11.54 0.15
CA GLU A 97 -10.68 11.82 -0.67
C GLU A 97 -11.10 12.44 -2.01
N THR A 98 -10.33 13.44 -2.44
CA THR A 98 -10.52 14.14 -3.72
C THR A 98 -9.40 13.85 -4.71
N ALA A 99 -8.41 13.06 -4.32
CA ALA A 99 -7.33 12.65 -5.19
C ALA A 99 -7.82 11.63 -6.24
N ASP A 100 -7.16 11.64 -7.39
CA ASP A 100 -7.42 10.68 -8.47
C ASP A 100 -6.86 9.29 -8.11
N VAL A 101 -5.75 9.28 -7.34
CA VAL A 101 -5.08 8.07 -6.85
C VAL A 101 -4.88 8.15 -5.35
N VAL A 102 -5.34 7.14 -4.63
CA VAL A 102 -5.14 7.00 -3.17
C VAL A 102 -4.27 5.79 -2.92
N CYS A 103 -3.10 5.99 -2.33
CA CYS A 103 -2.22 4.90 -1.95
C CYS A 103 -2.30 4.65 -0.45
N LEU A 104 -2.55 3.42 -0.04
CA LEU A 104 -2.62 3.00 1.36
C LEU A 104 -1.47 2.04 1.66
N ILE A 105 -0.59 2.40 2.60
CA ILE A 105 0.48 1.49 3.07
C ILE A 105 0.10 0.91 4.42
N GLY A 106 -0.06 -0.41 4.46
CA GLY A 106 -0.54 -1.10 5.65
C GLY A 106 0.06 -2.49 5.87
N HIS A 107 -0.73 -3.32 6.50
CA HIS A 107 -0.34 -4.61 7.05
C HIS A 107 -1.24 -5.74 6.56
N SER A 108 -0.70 -6.97 6.45
CA SER A 108 -1.51 -8.18 6.42
C SER A 108 -1.79 -8.67 7.85
N PRO A 109 -2.97 -9.24 8.11
CA PRO A 109 -3.98 -9.67 7.14
C PRO A 109 -5.02 -8.60 6.75
N PHE A 110 -4.85 -7.33 7.14
CA PHE A 110 -5.87 -6.31 6.91
C PHE A 110 -6.05 -5.99 5.43
N LEU A 111 -4.95 -5.76 4.70
CA LEU A 111 -5.02 -5.49 3.26
C LEU A 111 -5.65 -6.65 2.48
N ASP A 112 -5.37 -7.89 2.90
CA ASP A 112 -5.95 -9.10 2.30
C ASP A 112 -7.48 -9.09 2.48
N ARG A 113 -7.95 -8.75 3.68
CA ARG A 113 -9.38 -8.65 4.00
C ARG A 113 -10.07 -7.50 3.24
N TRP A 114 -9.40 -6.36 3.09
CA TRP A 114 -9.95 -5.23 2.34
C TRP A 114 -10.09 -5.56 0.86
N ALA A 115 -9.06 -6.13 0.25
CA ALA A 115 -9.12 -6.58 -1.13
C ALA A 115 -10.27 -7.58 -1.36
N GLN A 116 -10.41 -8.56 -0.46
CA GLN A 116 -11.52 -9.53 -0.49
C GLN A 116 -12.89 -8.85 -0.36
N ALA A 117 -13.05 -7.90 0.56
CA ALA A 117 -14.30 -7.18 0.76
C ALA A 117 -14.68 -6.34 -0.47
N TRP A 118 -13.70 -5.67 -1.07
CA TRP A 118 -13.92 -4.78 -2.22
C TRP A 118 -14.22 -5.52 -3.51
N THR A 119 -13.57 -6.66 -3.75
CA THR A 119 -13.58 -7.34 -5.06
C THR A 119 -14.21 -8.73 -5.04
N GLY A 120 -14.37 -9.35 -3.87
CA GLY A 120 -14.68 -10.77 -3.73
C GLY A 120 -13.49 -11.70 -4.04
N THR A 121 -12.33 -11.14 -4.42
CA THR A 121 -11.13 -11.91 -4.81
C THR A 121 -10.13 -11.96 -3.67
N ALA A 122 -9.66 -13.16 -3.33
CA ALA A 122 -8.61 -13.34 -2.33
C ALA A 122 -7.26 -12.87 -2.89
N VAL A 123 -6.59 -11.99 -2.15
CA VAL A 123 -5.22 -11.52 -2.44
C VAL A 123 -4.38 -11.76 -1.20
N ASP A 124 -3.25 -12.44 -1.35
CA ASP A 124 -2.29 -12.70 -0.26
C ASP A 124 -1.12 -11.72 -0.37
N PHE A 125 -1.22 -10.62 0.36
CA PHE A 125 -0.20 -9.56 0.34
C PHE A 125 1.09 -10.01 1.02
N LYS A 126 2.13 -10.25 0.24
CA LYS A 126 3.49 -10.47 0.74
C LYS A 126 4.18 -9.13 1.05
N THR A 127 5.20 -9.15 1.91
CA THR A 127 5.93 -7.92 2.26
C THR A 127 6.45 -7.21 1.00
N GLY A 128 6.19 -5.91 0.90
CA GLY A 128 6.57 -5.09 -0.24
C GLY A 128 5.73 -5.29 -1.51
N SER A 129 4.67 -6.12 -1.47
CA SER A 129 3.76 -6.26 -2.61
C SER A 129 2.81 -5.08 -2.75
N MET A 130 2.34 -4.87 -3.96
CA MET A 130 1.45 -3.78 -4.35
C MET A 130 0.29 -4.31 -5.20
N ALA A 131 -0.90 -3.75 -5.01
CA ALA A 131 -2.06 -4.02 -5.85
C ALA A 131 -2.76 -2.71 -6.22
N LEU A 132 -3.27 -2.63 -7.43
CA LEU A 132 -4.05 -1.49 -7.92
C LEU A 132 -5.49 -1.91 -8.18
N PHE A 133 -6.41 -1.06 -7.74
CA PHE A 133 -7.84 -1.24 -7.88
C PHE A 133 -8.47 -0.04 -8.60
N ASP A 134 -9.41 -0.32 -9.50
CA ASP A 134 -10.40 0.67 -9.92
C ASP A 134 -11.53 0.65 -8.90
N PHE A 135 -11.69 1.75 -8.16
CA PHE A 135 -12.54 1.84 -6.99
C PHE A 135 -13.72 2.80 -7.22
N ASP A 136 -14.94 2.29 -7.08
CA ASP A 136 -16.14 3.11 -7.03
C ASP A 136 -16.37 3.64 -5.61
N VAL A 137 -16.00 4.89 -5.37
CA VAL A 137 -16.14 5.53 -4.05
C VAL A 137 -17.61 5.62 -3.59
N HIS A 138 -18.56 5.60 -4.51
CA HIS A 138 -19.99 5.66 -4.21
C HIS A 138 -20.59 4.27 -4.03
N GLY A 139 -19.89 3.22 -4.40
CA GLY A 139 -20.33 1.83 -4.27
C GLY A 139 -20.30 1.27 -2.83
N GLY A 140 -19.77 2.04 -1.88
CA GLY A 140 -19.69 1.64 -0.48
C GLY A 140 -18.44 0.80 -0.15
N ARG A 141 -18.50 0.07 0.96
CA ARG A 141 -17.36 -0.65 1.55
C ARG A 141 -17.17 -2.07 1.03
N ILE A 142 -18.14 -2.62 0.30
CA ILE A 142 -18.14 -4.02 -0.17
C ILE A 142 -18.52 -4.05 -1.64
N GLY A 143 -17.78 -4.84 -2.44
CA GLY A 143 -18.07 -5.02 -3.85
C GLY A 143 -17.86 -3.77 -4.70
N SER A 144 -17.08 -2.81 -4.21
CA SER A 144 -16.92 -1.49 -4.80
C SER A 144 -15.68 -1.34 -5.68
N ALA A 145 -14.91 -2.40 -5.91
CA ALA A 145 -13.69 -2.31 -6.70
C ALA A 145 -13.47 -3.49 -7.62
N SER A 146 -12.70 -3.23 -8.68
CA SER A 146 -12.12 -4.24 -9.56
C SER A 146 -10.61 -4.28 -9.35
N LEU A 147 -10.05 -5.47 -9.12
CA LEU A 147 -8.60 -5.66 -9.06
C LEU A 147 -8.03 -5.55 -10.47
N LEU A 148 -7.16 -4.57 -10.72
CA LEU A 148 -6.48 -4.40 -11.99
C LEU A 148 -5.23 -5.27 -12.08
N PHE A 149 -4.40 -5.27 -11.01
CA PHE A 149 -3.27 -6.18 -10.87
C PHE A 149 -2.81 -6.29 -9.41
N TYR A 150 -2.07 -7.37 -9.14
CA TYR A 150 -1.26 -7.55 -7.94
C TYR A 150 0.16 -7.92 -8.35
N VAL A 151 1.17 -7.29 -7.74
CA VAL A 151 2.58 -7.57 -8.02
C VAL A 151 3.34 -7.88 -6.74
N HIS A 152 3.95 -9.06 -6.73
CA HIS A 152 4.89 -9.49 -5.71
C HIS A 152 6.29 -8.94 -6.04
N PRO A 153 7.09 -8.46 -5.06
CA PRO A 153 8.43 -7.91 -5.34
C PRO A 153 9.34 -8.84 -6.15
N LYS A 154 9.23 -10.16 -5.96
CA LYS A 154 10.00 -11.13 -6.75
C LYS A 154 9.64 -11.14 -8.24
N ALA A 155 8.46 -10.66 -8.61
CA ALA A 155 8.02 -10.61 -10.00
C ALA A 155 8.70 -9.47 -10.78
N LEU A 156 9.20 -8.45 -10.10
CA LEU A 156 9.80 -7.28 -10.75
C LEU A 156 10.95 -7.65 -11.69
N LYS A 157 11.72 -8.68 -11.38
CA LYS A 157 12.81 -9.18 -12.24
C LYS A 157 12.34 -9.67 -13.62
N PHE A 158 11.04 -9.93 -13.80
CA PHE A 158 10.45 -10.39 -15.06
C PHE A 158 9.74 -9.28 -15.83
N LEU A 159 9.51 -8.10 -15.22
CA LEU A 159 8.68 -7.04 -15.78
C LEU A 159 9.44 -6.04 -16.67
N GLY A 160 10.72 -6.33 -17.00
CA GLY A 160 11.49 -5.58 -17.98
C GLY A 160 12.84 -5.06 -17.49
N PRO A 161 13.68 -4.55 -18.40
CA PRO A 161 15.05 -4.09 -18.09
C PRO A 161 15.12 -2.84 -17.20
N SER A 162 14.04 -2.07 -17.10
CA SER A 162 13.99 -0.80 -16.35
C SER A 162 14.14 -0.96 -14.82
N TYR A 163 14.15 -2.18 -14.29
CA TYR A 163 14.15 -2.45 -12.85
C TYR A 163 15.40 -3.16 -12.35
N LYS A 164 16.42 -3.29 -13.21
CA LYS A 164 17.68 -3.97 -12.89
C LYS A 164 18.81 -3.05 -12.40
N GLU A 165 18.51 -1.76 -12.23
CA GLU A 165 19.48 -0.79 -11.71
C GLU A 165 19.20 -0.43 -10.24
#